data_886a95d7992cf6df43669d340a4d8805
#
_entry.id   886a95d7992cf6df43669d340a4d8805
#
_cell.length_a   1.000
_cell.length_b   1.000
_cell.length_c   1.000
_cell.angle_alpha   90.00
_cell.angle_beta   90.00
_cell.angle_gamma   90.00
#
_symmetry.space_group_name_H-M   'P 1'
#
loop_
_entity.id
_entity.type
_entity.pdbx_description
1 polymer ?
#
loop_
_entity_poly.entity_id
_entity_poly.type
_entity_poly.pdbx_seq_one_letter_code
_entity_poly.pdbx_strand_id
1 'polypeptide(L)'
;MAILVQKFGGSSLANGEKIRRAAGLSLSAVRQGFQVVVVVSAQGDLTDQLLTQAGELCRAPSPRELDQLLSAGEQMSAALFAMALEEFGAPAVSLTGWQAGILTGRTHQNASIQTVRPGRILAELNQGKIAVVAGFQGISAAGEVTTLGRGGSDITAVALAAALKGERCQIYTDVDGVYTADPRLVPTARRFEAIGYDDMLALAKAGAQVLHSRSVELAQKSAVEVEVLSSQTGAPGTKVVAGCPPVSAAAREERSALVEIEGLPDRPGAVFRVFSLLGAKGIEVDAIAQSPAQESRRKVAFSVGEGRMAAAQSLLESARGELGYQSLAASSGLSKITLLGECGEGIAPSLEDRGIPVLLSSQGKRRSCALVPREDSVAALEAVHRDFLTGEVPQRELPAAQS
;
A
#
# COMPACT_ATOMS: atom_id res chain seq x y z
N MET A 1 3.74 -24.49 -19.47
CA MET A 1 4.72 -23.52 -18.92
C MET A 1 4.07 -22.81 -17.76
N ALA A 2 4.82 -22.55 -16.68
CA ALA A 2 4.32 -21.78 -15.56
C ALA A 2 4.15 -20.30 -15.95
N ILE A 3 3.13 -19.63 -15.41
CA ILE A 3 2.88 -18.21 -15.67
C ILE A 3 3.48 -17.39 -14.54
N LEU A 4 4.25 -16.37 -14.89
CA LEU A 4 4.83 -15.41 -13.98
C LEU A 4 4.21 -14.04 -14.23
N VAL A 5 3.68 -13.41 -13.16
CA VAL A 5 3.19 -12.04 -13.25
C VAL A 5 4.24 -11.10 -12.66
N GLN A 6 4.65 -10.10 -13.43
CA GLN A 6 5.64 -9.10 -13.03
C GLN A 6 4.99 -7.71 -13.04
N LYS A 7 5.15 -6.94 -11.97
CA LYS A 7 4.66 -5.55 -11.92
C LYS A 7 5.83 -4.59 -11.79
N PHE A 8 5.81 -3.53 -12.59
CA PHE A 8 6.77 -2.45 -12.52
C PHE A 8 6.10 -1.13 -12.11
N GLY A 9 6.61 -0.51 -11.05
CA GLY A 9 6.13 0.78 -10.54
C GLY A 9 6.53 1.97 -11.42
N GLY A 10 5.92 3.12 -11.24
CA GLY A 10 6.17 4.33 -12.03
C GLY A 10 7.63 4.78 -11.99
N SER A 11 8.27 4.76 -10.81
CA SER A 11 9.69 5.08 -10.64
C SER A 11 10.61 4.15 -11.44
N SER A 12 10.19 2.90 -11.66
CA SER A 12 10.91 1.88 -12.45
C SER A 12 10.71 2.05 -13.95
N LEU A 13 9.80 2.91 -14.39
CA LEU A 13 9.44 3.15 -15.78
C LEU A 13 9.63 4.63 -16.20
N ALA A 14 10.25 5.46 -15.37
CA ALA A 14 10.25 6.91 -15.48
C ALA A 14 10.92 7.45 -16.76
N ASN A 15 11.70 6.66 -17.47
CA ASN A 15 12.30 7.02 -18.75
C ASN A 15 12.62 5.77 -19.59
N GLY A 16 13.03 5.98 -20.86
CA GLY A 16 13.28 4.91 -21.80
C GLY A 16 14.39 3.93 -21.36
N GLU A 17 15.42 4.38 -20.63
CA GLU A 17 16.46 3.49 -20.09
C GLU A 17 15.91 2.52 -19.05
N LYS A 18 15.09 3.04 -18.12
CA LYS A 18 14.43 2.23 -17.10
C LYS A 18 13.44 1.24 -17.70
N ILE A 19 12.67 1.65 -18.73
CA ILE A 19 11.77 0.74 -19.47
C ILE A 19 12.56 -0.39 -20.12
N ARG A 20 13.68 -0.09 -20.81
CA ARG A 20 14.53 -1.14 -21.42
C ARG A 20 15.09 -2.10 -20.37
N ARG A 21 15.52 -1.59 -19.21
CA ARG A 21 15.98 -2.43 -18.09
C ARG A 21 14.88 -3.35 -17.59
N ALA A 22 13.68 -2.82 -17.35
CA ALA A 22 12.52 -3.59 -16.91
C ALA A 22 12.10 -4.64 -17.95
N ALA A 23 12.11 -4.30 -19.23
CA ALA A 23 11.90 -5.26 -20.34
C ALA A 23 12.95 -6.38 -20.35
N GLY A 24 14.21 -6.05 -20.07
CA GLY A 24 15.29 -7.03 -19.92
C GLY A 24 15.06 -8.02 -18.77
N LEU A 25 14.51 -7.57 -17.64
CA LEU A 25 14.12 -8.45 -16.52
C LEU A 25 13.00 -9.41 -16.93
N SER A 26 12.00 -8.93 -17.68
CA SER A 26 10.91 -9.77 -18.20
C SER A 26 11.43 -10.82 -19.21
N LEU A 27 12.36 -10.44 -20.07
CA LEU A 27 13.02 -11.38 -20.99
C LEU A 27 13.84 -12.45 -20.27
N SER A 28 14.49 -12.10 -19.18
CA SER A 28 15.19 -13.08 -18.33
C SER A 28 14.24 -14.15 -17.81
N ALA A 29 13.03 -13.77 -17.39
CA ALA A 29 12.02 -14.73 -16.95
C ALA A 29 11.53 -15.64 -18.11
N VAL A 30 11.34 -15.07 -19.31
CA VAL A 30 11.00 -15.89 -20.51
C VAL A 30 12.10 -16.90 -20.82
N ARG A 31 13.37 -16.51 -20.72
CA ARG A 31 14.51 -17.42 -20.92
C ARG A 31 14.61 -18.53 -19.88
N GLN A 32 14.04 -18.30 -18.69
CA GLN A 32 13.89 -19.31 -17.63
C GLN A 32 12.71 -20.25 -17.88
N GLY A 33 11.95 -20.07 -18.95
CA GLY A 33 10.84 -20.95 -19.35
C GLY A 33 9.47 -20.52 -18.87
N PHE A 34 9.31 -19.29 -18.33
CA PHE A 34 8.01 -18.75 -17.93
C PHE A 34 7.24 -18.15 -19.11
N GLN A 35 5.92 -18.26 -19.07
CA GLN A 35 5.04 -17.34 -19.76
C GLN A 35 4.88 -16.08 -18.90
N VAL A 36 5.14 -14.90 -19.46
CA VAL A 36 5.24 -13.67 -18.66
C VAL A 36 4.06 -12.75 -18.95
N VAL A 37 3.43 -12.30 -17.89
CA VAL A 37 2.47 -11.19 -17.90
C VAL A 37 3.08 -10.02 -17.13
N VAL A 38 3.18 -8.88 -17.79
CA VAL A 38 3.72 -7.64 -17.20
C VAL A 38 2.57 -6.70 -16.85
N VAL A 39 2.57 -6.13 -15.64
CA VAL A 39 1.67 -5.06 -15.24
C VAL A 39 2.48 -3.79 -15.03
N VAL A 40 2.06 -2.70 -15.64
CA VAL A 40 2.78 -1.43 -15.58
C VAL A 40 1.94 -0.32 -14.93
N SER A 41 2.62 0.54 -14.17
CA SER A 41 2.08 1.81 -13.69
C SER A 41 2.38 2.94 -14.68
N ALA A 42 1.72 4.08 -14.53
CA ALA A 42 2.09 5.31 -15.22
C ALA A 42 3.55 5.68 -14.94
N GLN A 43 4.23 6.31 -15.90
CA GLN A 43 5.65 6.66 -15.82
C GLN A 43 5.91 7.76 -14.78
N GLY A 44 6.87 7.55 -13.88
CA GLY A 44 7.36 8.57 -12.95
C GLY A 44 6.22 9.22 -12.15
N ASP A 45 6.06 10.52 -12.33
CA ASP A 45 5.06 11.38 -11.70
C ASP A 45 3.89 11.76 -12.63
N LEU A 46 3.72 11.06 -13.76
CA LEU A 46 2.70 11.37 -14.76
C LEU A 46 1.28 11.43 -14.17
N THR A 47 0.95 10.57 -13.22
CA THR A 47 -0.36 10.59 -12.54
C THR A 47 -0.58 11.93 -11.81
N ASP A 48 0.43 12.45 -11.12
CA ASP A 48 0.35 13.73 -10.41
C ASP A 48 0.29 14.91 -11.39
N GLN A 49 0.98 14.83 -12.52
CA GLN A 49 0.89 15.82 -13.59
C GLN A 49 -0.53 15.87 -14.18
N LEU A 50 -1.14 14.72 -14.47
CA LEU A 50 -2.51 14.65 -14.97
C LEU A 50 -3.53 15.19 -13.96
N LEU A 51 -3.36 14.92 -12.67
CA LEU A 51 -4.18 15.49 -11.61
C LEU A 51 -4.02 17.01 -11.53
N THR A 52 -2.81 17.53 -11.67
CA THR A 52 -2.54 18.97 -11.71
C THR A 52 -3.24 19.63 -12.89
N GLN A 53 -3.10 19.08 -14.10
CA GLN A 53 -3.77 19.58 -15.29
C GLN A 53 -5.30 19.59 -15.15
N ALA A 54 -5.88 18.54 -14.56
CA ALA A 54 -7.31 18.50 -14.29
C ALA A 54 -7.74 19.63 -13.32
N GLY A 55 -6.93 19.86 -12.27
CA GLY A 55 -7.17 20.91 -11.28
C GLY A 55 -7.07 22.34 -11.84
N GLU A 56 -6.21 22.57 -12.83
CA GLU A 56 -6.10 23.86 -13.55
C GLU A 56 -7.36 24.18 -14.36
N LEU A 57 -8.01 23.14 -14.92
CA LEU A 57 -9.22 23.29 -15.73
C LEU A 57 -10.50 23.33 -14.88
N CYS A 58 -10.56 22.55 -13.81
CA CYS A 58 -11.77 22.41 -13.01
C CYS A 58 -11.43 22.22 -11.52
N ARG A 59 -11.98 23.09 -10.66
CA ARG A 59 -11.77 23.01 -9.19
C ARG A 59 -12.28 21.72 -8.57
N ALA A 60 -13.29 21.10 -9.17
CA ALA A 60 -13.90 19.86 -8.70
C ALA A 60 -14.23 18.96 -9.90
N PRO A 61 -13.22 18.36 -10.55
CA PRO A 61 -13.46 17.48 -11.68
C PRO A 61 -14.26 16.26 -11.23
N SER A 62 -15.17 15.79 -12.11
CA SER A 62 -15.96 14.62 -11.78
C SER A 62 -15.06 13.38 -11.64
N PRO A 63 -15.33 12.50 -10.68
CA PRO A 63 -14.55 11.27 -10.51
C PRO A 63 -14.50 10.39 -11.76
N ARG A 64 -15.56 10.39 -12.56
CA ARG A 64 -15.64 9.64 -13.83
C ARG A 64 -14.62 10.15 -14.84
N GLU A 65 -14.52 11.48 -15.02
CA GLU A 65 -13.57 12.07 -15.98
C GLU A 65 -12.12 11.94 -15.50
N LEU A 66 -11.90 11.99 -14.17
CA LEU A 66 -10.59 11.71 -13.60
C LEU A 66 -10.14 10.27 -13.86
N ASP A 67 -11.02 9.28 -13.72
CA ASP A 67 -10.70 7.90 -14.04
C ASP A 67 -10.33 7.75 -15.52
N GLN A 68 -11.06 8.40 -16.41
CA GLN A 68 -10.79 8.39 -17.84
C GLN A 68 -9.41 8.98 -18.14
N LEU A 69 -9.10 10.16 -17.57
CA LEU A 69 -7.83 10.84 -17.75
C LEU A 69 -6.66 10.03 -17.19
N LEU A 70 -6.75 9.60 -15.93
CA LEU A 70 -5.67 8.92 -15.25
C LEU A 70 -5.34 7.57 -15.87
N SER A 71 -6.35 6.84 -16.38
CA SER A 71 -6.12 5.55 -17.04
C SER A 71 -5.21 5.62 -18.27
N ALA A 72 -5.09 6.78 -18.91
CA ALA A 72 -4.23 6.96 -20.07
C ALA A 72 -2.73 6.79 -19.75
N GLY A 73 -2.31 7.10 -18.52
CA GLY A 73 -0.92 7.01 -18.10
C GLY A 73 -0.38 5.57 -18.17
N GLU A 74 -1.11 4.62 -17.66
CA GLU A 74 -0.74 3.20 -17.72
C GLU A 74 -0.84 2.63 -19.15
N GLN A 75 -1.78 3.12 -19.96
CA GLN A 75 -1.88 2.69 -21.36
C GLN A 75 -0.64 3.13 -22.16
N MET A 76 -0.16 4.36 -21.94
CA MET A 76 1.10 4.85 -22.52
C MET A 76 2.27 3.95 -22.10
N SER A 77 2.39 3.66 -20.82
CA SER A 77 3.46 2.80 -20.28
C SER A 77 3.40 1.40 -20.88
N ALA A 78 2.20 0.82 -21.02
CA ALA A 78 2.03 -0.52 -21.58
C ALA A 78 2.48 -0.58 -23.05
N ALA A 79 2.12 0.41 -23.87
CA ALA A 79 2.55 0.48 -25.25
C ALA A 79 4.07 0.64 -25.38
N LEU A 80 4.67 1.57 -24.62
CA LEU A 80 6.13 1.79 -24.62
C LEU A 80 6.90 0.55 -24.14
N PHE A 81 6.40 -0.15 -23.15
CA PHE A 81 7.01 -1.38 -22.66
C PHE A 81 6.94 -2.50 -23.71
N ALA A 82 5.80 -2.66 -24.40
CA ALA A 82 5.65 -3.64 -25.47
C ALA A 82 6.63 -3.34 -26.62
N MET A 83 6.75 -2.07 -27.06
CA MET A 83 7.74 -1.66 -28.06
C MET A 83 9.18 -1.97 -27.63
N ALA A 84 9.51 -1.79 -26.35
CA ALA A 84 10.85 -2.14 -25.84
C ALA A 84 11.12 -3.65 -25.87
N LEU A 85 10.10 -4.48 -25.63
CA LEU A 85 10.22 -5.93 -25.78
C LEU A 85 10.40 -6.35 -27.25
N GLU A 86 9.66 -5.74 -28.16
CA GLU A 86 9.78 -5.99 -29.60
C GLU A 86 11.15 -5.60 -30.14
N GLU A 87 11.73 -4.49 -29.68
CA GLU A 87 13.11 -4.10 -30.01
C GLU A 87 14.13 -5.13 -29.57
N PHE A 88 13.88 -5.86 -28.49
CA PHE A 88 14.69 -7.00 -28.04
C PHE A 88 14.35 -8.32 -28.76
N GLY A 89 13.47 -8.29 -29.76
CA GLY A 89 13.07 -9.46 -30.54
C GLY A 89 12.05 -10.37 -29.85
N ALA A 90 11.41 -9.93 -28.79
CA ALA A 90 10.38 -10.69 -28.09
C ALA A 90 8.97 -10.23 -28.52
N PRO A 91 8.12 -11.13 -29.06
CA PRO A 91 6.76 -10.78 -29.39
C PRO A 91 6.00 -10.30 -28.13
N ALA A 92 5.35 -9.15 -28.20
CA ALA A 92 4.62 -8.58 -27.08
C ALA A 92 3.28 -7.98 -27.55
N VAL A 93 2.37 -7.77 -26.60
CA VAL A 93 1.10 -7.09 -26.84
C VAL A 93 0.73 -6.26 -25.64
N SER A 94 0.42 -4.98 -25.85
CA SER A 94 -0.13 -4.11 -24.82
C SER A 94 -1.64 -4.29 -24.73
N LEU A 95 -2.14 -4.38 -23.50
CA LEU A 95 -3.57 -4.53 -23.19
C LEU A 95 -3.98 -3.49 -22.15
N THR A 96 -5.12 -2.85 -22.37
CA THR A 96 -5.78 -2.08 -21.31
C THR A 96 -6.35 -3.01 -20.24
N GLY A 97 -6.70 -2.47 -19.07
CA GLY A 97 -7.31 -3.29 -18.00
C GLY A 97 -8.55 -4.05 -18.45
N TRP A 98 -9.42 -3.42 -19.24
CA TRP A 98 -10.63 -4.10 -19.75
C TRP A 98 -10.33 -5.11 -20.86
N GLN A 99 -9.33 -4.89 -21.72
CA GLN A 99 -8.87 -5.89 -22.69
C GLN A 99 -8.26 -7.11 -21.98
N ALA A 100 -7.62 -6.89 -20.84
CA ALA A 100 -7.12 -7.93 -19.94
C ALA A 100 -8.24 -8.64 -19.15
N GLY A 101 -9.50 -8.17 -19.29
CA GLY A 101 -10.67 -8.76 -18.67
C GLY A 101 -10.92 -8.35 -17.22
N ILE A 102 -10.38 -7.21 -16.76
CA ILE A 102 -10.57 -6.69 -15.40
C ILE A 102 -11.93 -5.99 -15.30
N LEU A 103 -12.87 -6.62 -14.61
CA LEU A 103 -14.20 -6.06 -14.33
C LEU A 103 -14.25 -5.52 -12.91
N THR A 104 -14.78 -4.31 -12.76
CA THR A 104 -14.80 -3.55 -11.52
C THR A 104 -16.19 -3.15 -11.07
N GLY A 105 -16.31 -2.72 -9.82
CA GLY A 105 -17.48 -2.02 -9.31
C GLY A 105 -17.65 -0.64 -9.97
N ARG A 106 -18.73 0.06 -9.60
CA ARG A 106 -19.11 1.36 -10.17
C ARG A 106 -18.49 2.57 -9.46
N THR A 107 -17.75 2.35 -8.37
CA THR A 107 -17.15 3.44 -7.60
C THR A 107 -15.92 3.96 -8.34
N HIS A 108 -15.96 5.21 -8.78
CA HIS A 108 -14.81 5.85 -9.39
C HIS A 108 -13.70 6.15 -8.37
N GLN A 109 -12.44 6.24 -8.82
CA GLN A 109 -11.21 6.53 -8.06
C GLN A 109 -10.84 5.52 -6.97
N ASN A 110 -11.70 4.60 -6.62
CA ASN A 110 -11.45 3.56 -5.62
C ASN A 110 -12.30 2.31 -5.91
N ALA A 111 -12.34 1.88 -7.17
CA ALA A 111 -13.09 0.70 -7.56
C ALA A 111 -12.49 -0.57 -6.96
N SER A 112 -13.35 -1.55 -6.71
CA SER A 112 -12.93 -2.91 -6.36
C SER A 112 -13.00 -3.80 -7.60
N ILE A 113 -12.02 -4.68 -7.79
CA ILE A 113 -12.09 -5.72 -8.81
C ILE A 113 -13.16 -6.73 -8.38
N GLN A 114 -14.15 -6.94 -9.22
CA GLN A 114 -15.21 -7.91 -8.99
C GLN A 114 -14.87 -9.27 -9.58
N THR A 115 -14.27 -9.28 -10.77
CA THR A 115 -13.84 -10.50 -11.44
C THR A 115 -12.76 -10.18 -12.48
N VAL A 116 -11.93 -11.18 -12.80
CA VAL A 116 -10.98 -11.12 -13.90
C VAL A 116 -11.30 -12.26 -14.87
N ARG A 117 -11.42 -11.94 -16.15
CA ARG A 117 -11.64 -12.89 -17.25
C ARG A 117 -10.41 -12.97 -18.13
N PRO A 118 -9.41 -13.80 -17.81
CA PRO A 118 -8.08 -13.75 -18.41
C PRO A 118 -7.99 -14.38 -19.82
N GLY A 119 -9.11 -14.70 -20.45
CA GLY A 119 -9.14 -15.42 -21.75
C GLY A 119 -8.31 -14.76 -22.85
N ARG A 120 -8.33 -13.42 -22.93
CA ARG A 120 -7.49 -12.69 -23.90
C ARG A 120 -6.00 -12.83 -23.58
N ILE A 121 -5.60 -12.69 -22.34
CA ILE A 121 -4.22 -12.87 -21.91
C ILE A 121 -3.73 -14.27 -22.26
N LEU A 122 -4.51 -15.30 -21.91
CA LEU A 122 -4.15 -16.71 -22.22
C LEU A 122 -4.03 -16.94 -23.72
N ALA A 123 -4.85 -16.33 -24.55
CA ALA A 123 -4.78 -16.44 -26.00
C ALA A 123 -3.46 -15.85 -26.55
N GLU A 124 -2.99 -14.71 -26.01
CA GLU A 124 -1.73 -14.09 -26.41
C GLU A 124 -0.51 -14.88 -25.91
N LEU A 125 -0.55 -15.37 -24.66
CA LEU A 125 0.50 -16.23 -24.09
C LEU A 125 0.66 -17.54 -24.90
N ASN A 126 -0.43 -18.13 -25.36
CA ASN A 126 -0.42 -19.33 -26.19
C ASN A 126 0.19 -19.10 -27.58
N GLN A 127 0.25 -17.85 -28.04
CA GLN A 127 0.95 -17.44 -29.26
C GLN A 127 2.43 -17.11 -29.00
N GLY A 128 2.93 -17.32 -27.78
CA GLY A 128 4.32 -17.04 -27.39
C GLY A 128 4.58 -15.55 -27.14
N LYS A 129 3.56 -14.72 -26.99
CA LYS A 129 3.71 -13.29 -26.71
C LYS A 129 3.80 -13.02 -25.22
N ILE A 130 4.50 -11.95 -24.87
CA ILE A 130 4.43 -11.33 -23.53
C ILE A 130 3.22 -10.39 -23.49
N ALA A 131 2.31 -10.58 -22.53
CA ALA A 131 1.16 -9.69 -22.35
C ALA A 131 1.54 -8.56 -21.40
N VAL A 132 1.51 -7.30 -21.88
CA VAL A 132 1.78 -6.10 -21.08
C VAL A 132 0.46 -5.41 -20.77
N VAL A 133 0.06 -5.43 -19.51
CA VAL A 133 -1.25 -4.93 -19.05
C VAL A 133 -1.09 -3.58 -18.39
N ALA A 134 -1.89 -2.61 -18.81
CA ALA A 134 -2.07 -1.36 -18.10
C ALA A 134 -2.72 -1.63 -16.73
N GLY A 135 -1.96 -1.40 -15.65
CA GLY A 135 -2.44 -1.56 -14.29
C GLY A 135 -3.43 -0.49 -13.86
N PHE A 136 -3.84 -0.49 -12.58
CA PHE A 136 -4.63 0.56 -11.95
C PHE A 136 -6.07 0.71 -12.45
N GLN A 137 -6.46 0.13 -13.56
CA GLN A 137 -7.72 0.37 -14.28
C GLN A 137 -8.50 -0.90 -14.59
N GLY A 138 -9.81 -0.75 -14.74
CA GLY A 138 -10.71 -1.77 -15.25
C GLY A 138 -11.97 -1.12 -15.83
N ILE A 139 -12.98 -1.94 -16.08
CA ILE A 139 -14.24 -1.47 -16.63
C ILE A 139 -15.40 -1.95 -15.75
N SER A 140 -16.36 -1.06 -15.50
CA SER A 140 -17.60 -1.41 -14.79
C SER A 140 -18.58 -2.15 -15.72
N ALA A 141 -19.59 -2.79 -15.14
CA ALA A 141 -20.66 -3.43 -15.91
C ALA A 141 -21.45 -2.45 -16.80
N ALA A 142 -21.35 -1.14 -16.53
CA ALA A 142 -21.96 -0.09 -17.34
C ALA A 142 -21.07 0.34 -18.53
N GLY A 143 -19.87 -0.26 -18.71
CA GLY A 143 -18.93 0.13 -19.75
C GLY A 143 -18.08 1.34 -19.39
N GLU A 144 -18.11 1.81 -18.13
CA GLU A 144 -17.33 2.96 -17.69
C GLU A 144 -15.96 2.53 -17.20
N VAL A 145 -14.92 3.25 -17.61
CA VAL A 145 -13.56 3.08 -17.08
C VAL A 145 -13.54 3.50 -15.61
N THR A 146 -12.90 2.69 -14.79
CA THR A 146 -12.74 2.97 -13.35
C THR A 146 -11.30 2.73 -12.94
N THR A 147 -10.82 3.50 -11.97
CA THR A 147 -9.51 3.31 -11.37
C THR A 147 -9.63 2.69 -9.97
N LEU A 148 -8.60 1.92 -9.60
CA LEU A 148 -8.58 1.13 -8.36
C LEU A 148 -8.09 1.94 -7.14
N GLY A 149 -7.65 3.18 -7.35
CA GLY A 149 -7.06 4.02 -6.33
C GLY A 149 -5.61 3.66 -6.00
N ARG A 150 -5.09 4.15 -4.88
CA ARG A 150 -3.69 3.92 -4.48
C ARG A 150 -3.32 2.44 -4.45
N GLY A 151 -2.13 2.11 -4.95
CA GLY A 151 -1.67 0.72 -5.10
C GLY A 151 -2.42 -0.09 -6.14
N GLY A 152 -3.20 0.56 -7.02
CA GLY A 152 -4.05 -0.11 -8.00
C GLY A 152 -3.31 -1.03 -8.95
N SER A 153 -2.07 -0.71 -9.36
CA SER A 153 -1.26 -1.59 -10.21
C SER A 153 -0.77 -2.83 -9.47
N ASP A 154 -0.50 -2.74 -8.15
CA ASP A 154 -0.17 -3.91 -7.32
C ASP A 154 -1.39 -4.82 -7.19
N ILE A 155 -2.58 -4.22 -6.96
CA ILE A 155 -3.85 -4.94 -6.91
C ILE A 155 -4.12 -5.65 -8.24
N THR A 156 -3.88 -4.97 -9.37
CA THR A 156 -4.01 -5.54 -10.71
C THR A 156 -3.10 -6.76 -10.89
N ALA A 157 -1.83 -6.65 -10.50
CA ALA A 157 -0.86 -7.73 -10.65
C ALA A 157 -1.26 -8.97 -9.82
N VAL A 158 -1.61 -8.78 -8.56
CA VAL A 158 -2.06 -9.88 -7.69
C VAL A 158 -3.36 -10.50 -8.20
N ALA A 159 -4.33 -9.69 -8.67
CA ALA A 159 -5.58 -10.19 -9.23
C ALA A 159 -5.36 -11.03 -10.51
N LEU A 160 -4.44 -10.60 -11.37
CA LEU A 160 -4.06 -11.36 -12.56
C LEU A 160 -3.32 -12.64 -12.20
N ALA A 161 -2.38 -12.60 -11.23
CA ALA A 161 -1.70 -13.80 -10.75
C ALA A 161 -2.70 -14.83 -10.21
N ALA A 162 -3.68 -14.40 -9.42
CA ALA A 162 -4.74 -15.26 -8.91
C ALA A 162 -5.60 -15.88 -10.04
N ALA A 163 -6.06 -15.04 -10.99
CA ALA A 163 -6.96 -15.48 -12.07
C ALA A 163 -6.26 -16.40 -13.09
N LEU A 164 -4.96 -16.20 -13.30
CA LEU A 164 -4.14 -17.00 -14.21
C LEU A 164 -3.54 -18.24 -13.53
N LYS A 165 -3.74 -18.42 -12.22
CA LYS A 165 -3.06 -19.43 -11.41
C LYS A 165 -1.54 -19.36 -11.63
N GLY A 166 -1.02 -18.14 -11.63
CA GLY A 166 0.41 -17.88 -11.79
C GLY A 166 1.21 -18.50 -10.65
N GLU A 167 2.45 -18.89 -10.93
CA GLU A 167 3.34 -19.47 -9.92
C GLU A 167 3.61 -18.49 -8.78
N ARG A 168 3.82 -17.21 -9.13
CA ARG A 168 4.01 -16.10 -8.20
C ARG A 168 3.78 -14.75 -8.85
N CYS A 169 3.69 -13.71 -8.03
CA CYS A 169 3.62 -12.32 -8.45
C CYS A 169 4.87 -11.56 -8.00
N GLN A 170 5.68 -11.08 -8.93
CA GLN A 170 6.87 -10.28 -8.66
C GLN A 170 6.53 -8.79 -8.74
N ILE A 171 6.77 -8.05 -7.66
CA ILE A 171 6.58 -6.59 -7.58
C ILE A 171 7.94 -5.92 -7.60
N TYR A 172 8.29 -5.33 -8.72
CA TYR A 172 9.51 -4.55 -8.90
C TYR A 172 9.29 -3.09 -8.45
N THR A 173 10.12 -2.64 -7.53
CA THR A 173 10.07 -1.30 -6.94
C THR A 173 11.47 -0.72 -6.81
N ASP A 174 11.62 0.45 -6.19
CA ASP A 174 12.90 1.14 -5.94
C ASP A 174 13.68 0.59 -4.74
N VAL A 175 13.07 -0.29 -3.94
CA VAL A 175 13.71 -1.01 -2.84
C VAL A 175 13.91 -2.49 -3.20
N ASP A 176 14.87 -3.15 -2.56
CA ASP A 176 15.23 -4.54 -2.83
C ASP A 176 14.57 -5.53 -1.85
N GLY A 177 13.51 -5.12 -1.16
CA GLY A 177 12.74 -5.98 -0.27
C GLY A 177 12.04 -5.22 0.86
N VAL A 178 11.55 -5.98 1.83
CA VAL A 178 10.93 -5.48 3.07
C VAL A 178 11.97 -5.57 4.19
N TYR A 179 12.09 -4.50 4.98
CA TYR A 179 13.10 -4.35 6.01
C TYR A 179 12.49 -4.20 7.40
N THR A 180 13.31 -4.40 8.43
CA THR A 180 12.93 -4.15 9.83
C THR A 180 12.61 -2.69 10.13
N ALA A 181 13.09 -1.76 9.30
CA ALA A 181 12.70 -0.34 9.21
C ALA A 181 13.11 0.18 7.81
N ASP A 182 12.75 1.41 7.45
CA ASP A 182 13.20 2.02 6.18
C ASP A 182 14.73 2.16 6.17
N PRO A 183 15.46 1.44 5.29
CA PRO A 183 16.93 1.44 5.29
C PRO A 183 17.52 2.79 4.88
N ARG A 184 16.74 3.68 4.26
CA ARG A 184 17.15 5.05 3.92
C ARG A 184 17.23 5.95 5.17
N LEU A 185 16.47 5.61 6.21
CA LEU A 185 16.40 6.34 7.48
C LEU A 185 17.17 5.61 8.58
N VAL A 186 17.19 4.30 8.58
CA VAL A 186 17.83 3.45 9.57
C VAL A 186 18.84 2.53 8.87
N PRO A 187 20.12 2.93 8.75
CA PRO A 187 21.14 2.14 8.03
C PRO A 187 21.37 0.73 8.59
N THR A 188 21.00 0.50 9.85
CA THR A 188 21.12 -0.81 10.53
C THR A 188 19.92 -1.71 10.29
N ALA A 189 18.91 -1.25 9.51
CA ALA A 189 17.75 -2.05 9.16
C ALA A 189 18.16 -3.29 8.35
N ARG A 190 17.52 -4.42 8.65
CA ARG A 190 17.82 -5.71 8.02
C ARG A 190 16.66 -6.14 7.14
N ARG A 191 16.99 -6.68 5.97
CA ARG A 191 15.99 -7.19 5.03
C ARG A 191 15.47 -8.55 5.50
N PHE A 192 14.17 -8.76 5.39
CA PHE A 192 13.55 -10.07 5.54
C PHE A 192 13.72 -10.90 4.26
N GLU A 193 14.09 -12.17 4.40
CA GLU A 193 14.04 -13.11 3.27
C GLU A 193 12.59 -13.49 2.94
N ALA A 194 11.78 -13.66 3.99
CA ALA A 194 10.35 -13.92 3.87
C ALA A 194 9.58 -13.27 5.03
N ILE A 195 8.33 -12.92 4.77
CA ILE A 195 7.40 -12.33 5.74
C ILE A 195 6.00 -12.90 5.52
N GLY A 196 5.25 -13.11 6.60
CA GLY A 196 3.85 -13.54 6.53
C GLY A 196 2.92 -12.43 6.04
N TYR A 197 1.80 -12.81 5.43
CA TYR A 197 0.80 -11.82 4.94
C TYR A 197 0.30 -10.91 6.07
N ASP A 198 0.05 -11.44 7.27
CA ASP A 198 -0.47 -10.65 8.39
C ASP A 198 0.52 -9.57 8.84
N ASP A 199 1.81 -9.92 8.96
CA ASP A 199 2.85 -8.98 9.34
C ASP A 199 3.11 -7.95 8.21
N MET A 200 3.11 -8.39 6.93
CA MET A 200 3.23 -7.49 5.79
C MET A 200 2.05 -6.49 5.73
N LEU A 201 0.83 -6.98 5.99
CA LEU A 201 -0.36 -6.15 6.05
C LEU A 201 -0.28 -5.13 7.19
N ALA A 202 0.17 -5.57 8.36
CA ALA A 202 0.38 -4.70 9.51
C ALA A 202 1.43 -3.62 9.22
N LEU A 203 2.55 -3.97 8.56
CA LEU A 203 3.58 -3.02 8.12
C LEU A 203 3.03 -2.01 7.10
N ALA A 204 2.30 -2.48 6.10
CA ALA A 204 1.69 -1.61 5.10
C ALA A 204 0.72 -0.60 5.73
N LYS A 205 -0.10 -1.03 6.69
CA LYS A 205 -1.01 -0.16 7.47
C LYS A 205 -0.26 0.76 8.44
N ALA A 206 0.93 0.37 8.87
CA ALA A 206 1.78 1.20 9.74
C ALA A 206 2.55 2.30 8.97
N GLY A 207 2.50 2.32 7.64
CA GLY A 207 3.13 3.33 6.82
C GLY A 207 4.35 2.86 6.02
N ALA A 208 4.68 1.56 6.03
CA ALA A 208 5.72 1.01 5.16
C ALA A 208 5.25 1.06 3.69
N GLN A 209 5.95 1.86 2.87
CA GLN A 209 5.55 2.15 1.48
C GLN A 209 6.15 1.15 0.47
N VAL A 210 6.13 -0.15 0.80
CA VAL A 210 6.68 -1.20 -0.08
C VAL A 210 5.57 -1.87 -0.88
N LEU A 211 4.50 -2.30 -0.21
CA LEU A 211 3.29 -2.86 -0.82
C LEU A 211 2.05 -2.15 -0.27
N HIS A 212 1.04 -2.00 -1.10
CA HIS A 212 -0.23 -1.44 -0.64
C HIS A 212 -1.04 -2.50 0.13
N SER A 213 -1.66 -2.12 1.27
CA SER A 213 -2.42 -3.05 2.13
C SER A 213 -3.48 -3.86 1.38
N ARG A 214 -4.23 -3.24 0.45
CA ARG A 214 -5.25 -3.93 -0.37
C ARG A 214 -4.67 -5.02 -1.27
N SER A 215 -3.44 -4.85 -1.80
CA SER A 215 -2.79 -5.88 -2.60
C SER A 215 -2.34 -7.06 -1.74
N VAL A 216 -1.87 -6.81 -0.52
CA VAL A 216 -1.49 -7.84 0.45
C VAL A 216 -2.74 -8.63 0.91
N GLU A 217 -3.83 -7.95 1.23
CA GLU A 217 -5.12 -8.59 1.57
C GLU A 217 -5.63 -9.49 0.43
N LEU A 218 -5.50 -9.04 -0.82
CA LEU A 218 -5.88 -9.83 -1.98
C LEU A 218 -4.96 -11.04 -2.17
N ALA A 219 -3.64 -10.85 -2.00
CA ALA A 219 -2.66 -11.93 -2.09
C ALA A 219 -2.92 -13.01 -1.04
N GLN A 220 -3.20 -12.61 0.21
CA GLN A 220 -3.58 -13.52 1.29
C GLN A 220 -4.84 -14.30 0.96
N LYS A 221 -5.93 -13.62 0.55
CA LYS A 221 -7.22 -14.25 0.21
C LYS A 221 -7.11 -15.24 -0.95
N SER A 222 -6.21 -14.97 -1.90
CA SER A 222 -6.03 -15.77 -3.10
C SER A 222 -4.86 -16.74 -3.03
N ALA A 223 -4.16 -16.79 -1.88
CA ALA A 223 -2.95 -17.57 -1.67
C ALA A 223 -1.86 -17.35 -2.75
N VAL A 224 -1.72 -16.12 -3.23
CA VAL A 224 -0.71 -15.74 -4.24
C VAL A 224 0.59 -15.38 -3.53
N GLU A 225 1.67 -16.12 -3.80
CA GLU A 225 3.01 -15.71 -3.37
C GLU A 225 3.38 -14.39 -4.06
N VAL A 226 3.80 -13.40 -3.26
CA VAL A 226 4.31 -12.12 -3.76
C VAL A 226 5.79 -12.01 -3.43
N GLU A 227 6.60 -11.63 -4.40
CA GLU A 227 8.02 -11.38 -4.22
C GLU A 227 8.32 -9.91 -4.54
N VAL A 228 8.90 -9.20 -3.56
CA VAL A 228 9.32 -7.79 -3.73
C VAL A 228 10.77 -7.76 -4.16
N LEU A 229 11.06 -7.09 -5.27
CA LEU A 229 12.40 -7.06 -5.88
C LEU A 229 12.78 -5.63 -6.27
N SER A 230 14.10 -5.39 -6.34
CA SER A 230 14.62 -4.15 -6.92
C SER A 230 14.48 -4.16 -8.44
N SER A 231 13.89 -3.11 -8.99
CA SER A 231 13.87 -2.87 -10.43
C SER A 231 15.23 -2.48 -11.02
N GLN A 232 16.20 -2.17 -10.17
CA GLN A 232 17.57 -1.79 -10.59
C GLN A 232 18.46 -3.01 -10.79
N THR A 233 18.42 -3.95 -9.85
CA THR A 233 19.33 -5.11 -9.84
C THR A 233 18.64 -6.40 -10.26
N GLY A 234 17.34 -6.54 -10.04
CA GLY A 234 16.60 -7.79 -10.19
C GLY A 234 17.04 -8.89 -9.22
N ALA A 235 17.86 -8.55 -8.22
CA ALA A 235 18.31 -9.50 -7.20
C ALA A 235 17.13 -10.04 -6.36
N PRO A 236 17.22 -11.28 -5.84
CA PRO A 236 16.21 -11.83 -4.93
C PRO A 236 15.92 -10.87 -3.78
N GLY A 237 14.64 -10.67 -3.52
CA GLY A 237 14.15 -9.73 -2.51
C GLY A 237 13.45 -10.44 -1.34
N THR A 238 12.32 -9.90 -0.92
CA THR A 238 11.51 -10.47 0.17
C THR A 238 10.30 -11.20 -0.39
N LYS A 239 10.07 -12.43 0.06
CA LYS A 239 8.86 -13.20 -0.25
C LYS A 239 7.76 -12.92 0.77
N VAL A 240 6.55 -12.65 0.29
CA VAL A 240 5.35 -12.52 1.12
C VAL A 240 4.51 -13.77 0.93
N VAL A 241 4.47 -14.62 1.94
CA VAL A 241 3.91 -15.98 1.86
C VAL A 241 3.21 -16.38 3.15
N ALA A 242 2.43 -17.46 3.12
CA ALA A 242 1.84 -18.04 4.31
C ALA A 242 2.88 -18.81 5.16
N GLY A 243 2.59 -19.00 6.45
CA GLY A 243 3.35 -19.88 7.33
C GLY A 243 4.70 -19.35 7.82
N CYS A 244 5.04 -18.08 7.54
CA CYS A 244 6.21 -17.45 8.14
C CYS A 244 6.03 -17.22 9.65
N PRO A 245 7.11 -17.35 10.44
CA PRO A 245 7.07 -16.93 11.83
C PRO A 245 6.82 -15.43 11.92
N PRO A 246 6.17 -14.96 13.00
CA PRO A 246 5.94 -13.56 13.22
C PRO A 246 7.24 -12.75 13.26
N VAL A 247 7.24 -11.59 12.59
CA VAL A 247 8.41 -10.69 12.57
C VAL A 247 8.22 -9.49 13.50
N SER A 248 9.34 -8.84 13.82
CA SER A 248 9.37 -7.52 14.47
C SER A 248 9.95 -6.49 13.53
N ALA A 249 9.27 -5.34 13.41
CA ALA A 249 9.67 -4.25 12.53
C ALA A 249 9.12 -2.91 13.01
N ALA A 250 9.75 -1.82 12.60
CA ALA A 250 9.28 -0.47 12.85
C ALA A 250 8.93 0.24 11.54
N ALA A 251 7.86 1.00 11.56
CA ALA A 251 7.42 1.80 10.41
C ALA A 251 7.13 3.24 10.82
N ARG A 252 7.32 4.16 9.87
CA ARG A 252 7.00 5.58 10.01
C ARG A 252 5.94 5.99 9.01
N GLU A 253 4.84 6.49 9.49
CA GLU A 253 3.89 7.25 8.69
C GLU A 253 4.21 8.75 8.82
N GLU A 254 4.78 9.33 7.78
CA GLU A 254 5.37 10.68 7.82
C GLU A 254 4.34 11.77 8.05
N ARG A 255 3.12 11.63 7.51
CA ARG A 255 2.09 12.66 7.53
C ARG A 255 0.86 12.19 8.27
N SER A 256 0.86 12.40 9.58
CA SER A 256 -0.25 12.09 10.47
C SER A 256 -0.79 13.36 11.11
N ALA A 257 -2.05 13.32 11.53
CA ALA A 257 -2.70 14.36 12.32
C ALA A 257 -3.36 13.73 13.53
N LEU A 258 -3.42 14.47 14.61
CA LEU A 258 -4.12 14.13 15.85
C LEU A 258 -5.48 14.81 15.85
N VAL A 259 -6.53 14.06 16.19
CA VAL A 259 -7.88 14.58 16.43
C VAL A 259 -8.26 14.23 17.87
N GLU A 260 -8.73 15.23 18.62
CA GLU A 260 -9.09 15.11 20.02
C GLU A 260 -10.54 15.58 20.22
N ILE A 261 -11.34 14.73 20.83
CA ILE A 261 -12.72 15.00 21.20
C ILE A 261 -12.78 15.02 22.73
N GLU A 262 -13.13 16.14 23.30
CA GLU A 262 -13.32 16.30 24.76
C GLU A 262 -14.78 16.32 25.14
N GLY A 263 -15.08 15.74 26.30
CA GLY A 263 -16.40 15.73 26.84
C GLY A 263 -17.41 14.89 26.06
N LEU A 264 -16.96 13.83 25.40
CA LEU A 264 -17.86 12.85 24.75
C LEU A 264 -18.66 12.12 25.86
N PRO A 265 -20.02 12.08 25.78
CA PRO A 265 -20.82 11.38 26.77
C PRO A 265 -20.42 9.93 26.96
N ASP A 266 -20.24 9.50 28.22
CA ASP A 266 -19.92 8.11 28.57
C ASP A 266 -21.17 7.23 28.55
N ARG A 267 -21.67 6.95 27.37
CA ARG A 267 -22.82 6.08 27.14
C ARG A 267 -22.45 4.97 26.16
N PRO A 268 -23.07 3.79 26.27
CA PRO A 268 -22.81 2.69 25.33
C PRO A 268 -22.93 3.13 23.88
N GLY A 269 -21.93 2.80 23.07
CA GLY A 269 -21.92 3.11 21.63
C GLY A 269 -21.46 4.52 21.24
N ALA A 270 -21.22 5.45 22.17
CA ALA A 270 -20.81 6.82 21.82
C ALA A 270 -19.49 6.86 21.01
N VAL A 271 -18.47 6.16 21.48
CA VAL A 271 -17.17 6.04 20.78
C VAL A 271 -17.33 5.30 19.46
N PHE A 272 -18.09 4.21 19.44
CA PHE A 272 -18.38 3.47 18.21
C PHE A 272 -19.03 4.35 17.14
N ARG A 273 -19.93 5.25 17.54
CA ARG A 273 -20.61 6.17 16.62
C ARG A 273 -19.65 7.16 15.95
N VAL A 274 -18.69 7.70 16.72
CA VAL A 274 -17.60 8.55 16.19
C VAL A 274 -16.87 7.83 15.07
N PHE A 275 -16.38 6.61 15.34
CA PHE A 275 -15.59 5.87 14.35
C PHE A 275 -16.44 5.33 13.19
N SER A 276 -17.71 4.99 13.43
CA SER A 276 -18.63 4.59 12.35
C SER A 276 -18.90 5.72 11.36
N LEU A 277 -19.04 6.96 11.84
CA LEU A 277 -19.20 8.14 10.97
C LEU A 277 -17.96 8.36 10.09
N LEU A 278 -16.76 8.27 10.67
CA LEU A 278 -15.51 8.42 9.96
C LEU A 278 -15.34 7.30 8.93
N GLY A 279 -15.55 6.05 9.34
CA GLY A 279 -15.46 4.88 8.48
C GLY A 279 -16.43 4.90 7.30
N ALA A 280 -17.68 5.38 7.50
CA ALA A 280 -18.68 5.54 6.44
C ALA A 280 -18.23 6.54 5.34
N LYS A 281 -17.30 7.44 5.66
CA LYS A 281 -16.69 8.38 4.71
C LYS A 281 -15.29 7.94 4.23
N GLY A 282 -14.87 6.72 4.54
CA GLY A 282 -13.57 6.19 4.16
C GLY A 282 -12.40 6.93 4.84
N ILE A 283 -12.62 7.50 6.02
CA ILE A 283 -11.56 8.10 6.85
C ILE A 283 -11.04 7.00 7.77
N GLU A 284 -9.85 6.52 7.48
CA GLU A 284 -9.15 5.53 8.29
C GLU A 284 -8.64 6.18 9.57
N VAL A 285 -8.90 5.52 10.68
CA VAL A 285 -8.47 5.93 12.02
C VAL A 285 -7.48 4.92 12.55
N ASP A 286 -6.41 5.42 13.15
CA ASP A 286 -5.38 4.60 13.78
C ASP A 286 -5.06 5.14 15.18
N ALA A 287 -4.08 4.60 15.91
CA ALA A 287 -3.62 5.07 17.22
C ALA A 287 -4.74 5.72 18.06
N ILE A 288 -5.60 4.90 18.67
CA ILE A 288 -6.74 5.38 19.47
C ILE A 288 -6.38 5.34 20.95
N ALA A 289 -6.61 6.44 21.65
CA ALA A 289 -6.55 6.52 23.11
C ALA A 289 -7.86 7.09 23.67
N GLN A 290 -8.24 6.62 24.85
CA GLN A 290 -9.43 7.05 25.58
C GLN A 290 -9.07 7.29 27.04
N SER A 291 -9.51 8.43 27.60
CA SER A 291 -9.40 8.62 29.04
C SER A 291 -10.46 7.82 29.79
N PRO A 292 -10.23 7.50 31.06
CA PRO A 292 -11.30 7.11 31.97
C PRO A 292 -12.41 8.17 31.98
N ALA A 293 -13.65 7.77 32.21
CA ALA A 293 -14.76 8.70 32.31
C ALA A 293 -14.63 9.54 33.57
N GLN A 294 -14.82 10.85 33.42
CA GLN A 294 -14.96 11.81 34.51
C GLN A 294 -16.30 12.55 34.33
N GLU A 295 -17.12 12.62 35.37
CA GLU A 295 -18.45 13.25 35.31
C GLU A 295 -19.33 12.76 34.15
N SER A 296 -19.32 11.43 33.91
CA SER A 296 -20.02 10.80 32.79
C SER A 296 -19.58 11.27 31.38
N ARG A 297 -18.36 11.78 31.28
CA ARG A 297 -17.74 12.22 30.02
C ARG A 297 -16.32 11.69 29.90
N ARG A 298 -15.82 11.54 28.66
CA ARG A 298 -14.46 11.10 28.39
C ARG A 298 -13.80 11.91 27.29
N LYS A 299 -12.49 11.88 27.26
CA LYS A 299 -11.68 12.34 26.13
C LYS A 299 -11.39 11.14 25.21
N VAL A 300 -11.50 11.36 23.91
CA VAL A 300 -11.11 10.40 22.89
C VAL A 300 -10.13 11.09 21.96
N ALA A 301 -8.95 10.51 21.78
CA ALA A 301 -7.92 11.00 20.87
C ALA A 301 -7.56 9.92 19.88
N PHE A 302 -7.33 10.29 18.63
CA PHE A 302 -6.96 9.33 17.58
C PHE A 302 -6.19 10.00 16.46
N SER A 303 -5.43 9.19 15.72
CA SER A 303 -4.72 9.65 14.53
C SER A 303 -5.52 9.40 13.25
N VAL A 304 -5.33 10.31 12.29
CA VAL A 304 -5.77 10.18 10.90
C VAL A 304 -4.61 10.60 9.98
N GLY A 305 -4.63 10.18 8.73
CA GLY A 305 -3.71 10.75 7.73
C GLY A 305 -3.93 12.25 7.59
N GLU A 306 -2.85 13.05 7.53
CA GLU A 306 -2.90 14.54 7.54
C GLU A 306 -3.83 15.09 6.44
N GLY A 307 -3.82 14.49 5.24
CA GLY A 307 -4.71 14.88 4.14
C GLY A 307 -6.20 14.61 4.38
N ARG A 308 -6.56 13.89 5.45
CA ARG A 308 -7.94 13.60 5.85
C ARG A 308 -8.40 14.38 7.06
N MET A 309 -7.51 15.14 7.71
CA MET A 309 -7.79 15.88 8.93
C MET A 309 -8.97 16.85 8.77
N ALA A 310 -8.94 17.71 7.76
CA ALA A 310 -10.00 18.69 7.53
C ALA A 310 -11.37 18.03 7.27
N ALA A 311 -11.39 16.93 6.52
CA ALA A 311 -12.62 16.17 6.26
C ALA A 311 -13.15 15.50 7.55
N ALA A 312 -12.26 14.94 8.37
CA ALA A 312 -12.62 14.35 9.66
C ALA A 312 -13.20 15.41 10.59
N GLN A 313 -12.55 16.55 10.70
CA GLN A 313 -12.99 17.68 11.54
C GLN A 313 -14.37 18.20 11.10
N SER A 314 -14.54 18.49 9.82
CA SER A 314 -15.82 18.97 9.27
C SER A 314 -16.97 17.97 9.50
N LEU A 315 -16.71 16.68 9.31
CA LEU A 315 -17.69 15.64 9.56
C LEU A 315 -18.11 15.55 11.02
N LEU A 316 -17.14 15.59 11.93
CA LEU A 316 -17.40 15.53 13.37
C LEU A 316 -18.11 16.80 13.88
N GLU A 317 -17.73 17.99 13.38
CA GLU A 317 -18.41 19.24 13.69
C GLU A 317 -19.88 19.23 13.23
N SER A 318 -20.16 18.73 12.05
CA SER A 318 -21.54 18.58 11.56
C SER A 318 -22.37 17.62 12.40
N ALA A 319 -21.76 16.63 13.02
CA ALA A 319 -22.39 15.64 13.88
C ALA A 319 -22.37 16.04 15.39
N ARG A 320 -21.88 17.23 15.75
CA ARG A 320 -21.67 17.64 17.14
C ARG A 320 -22.94 17.52 18.00
N GLY A 321 -24.08 17.94 17.46
CA GLY A 321 -25.36 17.87 18.18
C GLY A 321 -25.79 16.44 18.50
N GLU A 322 -25.49 15.50 17.60
CA GLU A 322 -25.80 14.08 17.76
C GLU A 322 -24.83 13.40 18.72
N LEU A 323 -23.53 13.69 18.59
CA LEU A 323 -22.48 13.11 19.41
C LEU A 323 -22.45 13.68 20.83
N GLY A 324 -22.77 14.94 21.01
CA GLY A 324 -22.92 15.62 22.31
C GLY A 324 -21.61 15.92 23.02
N TYR A 325 -20.49 16.00 22.28
CA TYR A 325 -19.18 16.35 22.84
C TYR A 325 -19.04 17.87 23.09
N GLN A 326 -18.09 18.25 23.94
CA GLN A 326 -17.88 19.66 24.34
C GLN A 326 -16.97 20.40 23.36
N SER A 327 -15.78 19.85 23.06
CA SER A 327 -14.82 20.47 22.16
C SER A 327 -14.18 19.45 21.21
N LEU A 328 -13.75 19.96 20.07
CA LEU A 328 -13.00 19.22 19.05
C LEU A 328 -11.75 20.02 18.72
N ALA A 329 -10.59 19.38 18.82
CA ALA A 329 -9.31 19.94 18.39
C ALA A 329 -8.67 19.01 17.35
N ALA A 330 -7.91 19.60 16.44
CA ALA A 330 -7.10 18.84 15.48
C ALA A 330 -5.76 19.55 15.28
N SER A 331 -4.68 18.76 15.22
CA SER A 331 -3.32 19.23 14.99
C SER A 331 -2.63 18.40 13.93
N SER A 332 -1.82 19.07 13.09
CA SER A 332 -1.01 18.47 12.02
C SER A 332 0.48 18.66 12.31
N GLY A 333 1.33 18.32 11.34
CA GLY A 333 2.78 18.41 11.53
C GLY A 333 3.34 17.25 12.36
N LEU A 334 2.63 16.15 12.42
CA LEU A 334 2.98 14.96 13.20
C LEU A 334 3.37 13.81 12.28
N SER A 335 4.12 12.87 12.86
CA SER A 335 4.40 11.57 12.29
C SER A 335 4.04 10.47 13.28
N LYS A 336 3.60 9.32 12.77
CA LYS A 336 3.31 8.15 13.58
C LYS A 336 4.45 7.15 13.44
N ILE A 337 5.02 6.73 14.57
CA ILE A 337 5.98 5.63 14.66
C ILE A 337 5.23 4.41 15.18
N THR A 338 5.40 3.29 14.50
CA THR A 338 4.76 2.03 14.88
C THR A 338 5.80 0.95 15.01
N LEU A 339 5.84 0.26 16.14
CA LEU A 339 6.55 -0.99 16.37
C LEU A 339 5.57 -2.15 16.21
N LEU A 340 5.92 -3.12 15.41
CA LEU A 340 5.26 -4.42 15.28
C LEU A 340 6.14 -5.50 15.91
N GLY A 341 5.54 -6.47 16.57
CA GLY A 341 6.24 -7.56 17.25
C GLY A 341 6.03 -7.54 18.75
N GLU A 342 7.00 -8.01 19.51
CA GLU A 342 6.95 -7.93 20.97
C GLU A 342 7.24 -6.50 21.43
N CYS A 343 6.25 -5.86 22.05
CA CYS A 343 6.29 -4.42 22.33
C CYS A 343 6.59 -4.09 23.81
N GLY A 344 6.65 -5.10 24.71
CA GLY A 344 6.89 -4.86 26.14
C GLY A 344 5.96 -3.81 26.74
N GLU A 345 6.52 -2.78 27.36
CA GLU A 345 5.80 -1.62 27.91
C GLU A 345 5.41 -0.59 26.83
N GLY A 346 5.72 -0.86 25.56
CA GLY A 346 5.48 0.04 24.44
C GLY A 346 6.65 0.97 24.13
N ILE A 347 6.50 1.75 23.06
CA ILE A 347 7.59 2.62 22.58
C ILE A 347 7.62 4.01 23.23
N ALA A 348 6.54 4.45 23.86
CA ALA A 348 6.44 5.79 24.42
C ALA A 348 7.50 6.08 25.49
N PRO A 349 7.74 5.22 26.52
CA PRO A 349 8.78 5.48 27.52
C PRO A 349 10.17 5.63 26.90
N SER A 350 10.52 4.77 25.94
CA SER A 350 11.81 4.82 25.24
C SER A 350 12.03 6.14 24.47
N LEU A 351 10.97 6.74 23.93
CA LEU A 351 11.03 8.01 23.23
C LEU A 351 11.13 9.18 24.20
N GLU A 352 10.32 9.17 25.29
CA GLU A 352 10.30 10.21 26.32
C GLU A 352 11.64 10.28 27.05
N ASP A 353 12.28 9.16 27.37
CA ASP A 353 13.64 9.09 27.98
C ASP A 353 14.72 9.77 27.12
N ARG A 354 14.47 9.92 25.82
CA ARG A 354 15.34 10.63 24.87
C ARG A 354 14.92 12.07 24.62
N GLY A 355 13.93 12.55 25.34
CA GLY A 355 13.39 13.90 25.15
C GLY A 355 12.55 14.09 23.89
N ILE A 356 12.08 13.01 23.26
CA ILE A 356 11.19 13.07 22.11
C ILE A 356 9.75 13.14 22.62
N PRO A 357 9.02 14.25 22.37
CA PRO A 357 7.64 14.40 22.85
C PRO A 357 6.70 13.39 22.23
N VAL A 358 5.90 12.69 23.06
CA VAL A 358 4.85 11.78 22.62
C VAL A 358 3.49 12.42 22.85
N LEU A 359 2.79 12.76 21.76
CA LEU A 359 1.48 13.43 21.83
C LEU A 359 0.32 12.46 22.01
N LEU A 360 0.46 11.26 21.47
CA LEU A 360 -0.50 10.18 21.61
C LEU A 360 0.28 8.86 21.54
N SER A 361 -0.04 7.92 22.43
CA SER A 361 0.44 6.55 22.32
C SER A 361 -0.72 5.57 22.38
N SER A 362 -0.56 4.44 21.69
CA SER A 362 -1.51 3.34 21.72
C SER A 362 -0.75 2.02 21.71
N GLN A 363 -1.18 1.09 22.55
CA GLN A 363 -0.50 -0.20 22.71
C GLN A 363 -1.51 -1.33 22.61
N GLY A 364 -1.14 -2.33 21.81
CA GLY A 364 -1.82 -3.60 21.68
C GLY A 364 -0.86 -4.76 21.94
N LYS A 365 -1.35 -5.98 21.77
CA LYS A 365 -0.57 -7.20 22.08
C LYS A 365 0.71 -7.32 21.25
N ARG A 366 0.67 -6.95 19.98
CA ARG A 366 1.79 -7.06 19.03
C ARG A 366 2.03 -5.77 18.24
N ARG A 367 1.55 -4.66 18.75
CA ARG A 367 1.69 -3.36 18.11
C ARG A 367 1.74 -2.28 19.16
N SER A 368 2.74 -1.42 19.08
CA SER A 368 2.81 -0.17 19.83
C SER A 368 3.03 0.98 18.86
N CYS A 369 2.35 2.09 19.05
CA CYS A 369 2.55 3.27 18.21
C CYS A 369 2.54 4.56 19.05
N ALA A 370 3.26 5.57 18.53
CA ALA A 370 3.33 6.89 19.12
C ALA A 370 3.25 7.96 18.03
N LEU A 371 2.53 9.04 18.28
CA LEU A 371 2.57 10.27 17.51
C LEU A 371 3.63 11.19 18.10
N VAL A 372 4.54 11.64 17.25
CA VAL A 372 5.63 12.55 17.58
C VAL A 372 5.65 13.74 16.62
N PRO A 373 6.28 14.88 16.96
CA PRO A 373 6.55 15.94 15.99
C PRO A 373 7.24 15.38 14.74
N ARG A 374 6.90 15.91 13.57
CA ARG A 374 7.46 15.40 12.30
C ARG A 374 8.97 15.57 12.24
N GLU A 375 9.50 16.64 12.81
CA GLU A 375 10.93 16.92 12.91
C GLU A 375 11.70 15.86 13.69
N ASP A 376 11.08 15.26 14.71
CA ASP A 376 11.70 14.23 15.55
C ASP A 376 11.50 12.80 15.00
N SER A 377 10.72 12.64 13.94
CA SER A 377 10.25 11.33 13.49
C SER A 377 11.35 10.37 13.04
N VAL A 378 12.45 10.87 12.48
CA VAL A 378 13.58 10.04 12.07
C VAL A 378 14.33 9.56 13.32
N ALA A 379 14.63 10.47 14.25
CA ALA A 379 15.29 10.12 15.51
C ALA A 379 14.43 9.12 16.33
N ALA A 380 13.11 9.31 16.33
CA ALA A 380 12.17 8.38 16.97
C ALA A 380 12.20 6.98 16.33
N LEU A 381 12.22 6.91 14.99
CA LEU A 381 12.30 5.62 14.28
C LEU A 381 13.63 4.90 14.58
N GLU A 382 14.75 5.62 14.55
CA GLU A 382 16.08 5.08 14.89
C GLU A 382 16.13 4.59 16.34
N ALA A 383 15.57 5.34 17.28
CA ALA A 383 15.51 4.95 18.69
C ALA A 383 14.73 3.66 18.87
N VAL A 384 13.52 3.58 18.31
CA VAL A 384 12.68 2.37 18.37
C VAL A 384 13.38 1.18 17.71
N HIS A 385 14.01 1.37 16.55
CA HIS A 385 14.74 0.28 15.90
C HIS A 385 15.90 -0.22 16.76
N ARG A 386 16.69 0.68 17.35
CA ARG A 386 17.83 0.35 18.20
C ARG A 386 17.42 -0.42 19.45
N ASP A 387 16.35 0.02 20.10
CA ASP A 387 15.95 -0.53 21.40
C ASP A 387 15.18 -1.86 21.28
N PHE A 388 14.44 -2.05 20.21
CA PHE A 388 13.53 -3.19 20.07
C PHE A 388 13.90 -4.18 18.95
N LEU A 389 14.79 -3.82 18.01
CA LEU A 389 15.02 -4.59 16.79
C LEU A 389 16.47 -4.99 16.54
N THR A 390 17.41 -4.74 17.48
CA THR A 390 18.81 -5.09 17.33
C THR A 390 19.14 -6.55 17.71
N GLY A 391 18.21 -7.29 18.32
CA GLY A 391 18.33 -8.73 18.57
C GLY A 391 18.45 -9.54 17.28
N GLU A 392 18.98 -10.77 17.33
CA GLU A 392 19.05 -11.65 16.17
C GLU A 392 17.65 -11.92 15.62
N VAL A 393 17.45 -11.68 14.32
CA VAL A 393 16.27 -12.20 13.61
C VAL A 393 16.42 -13.70 13.55
N PRO A 394 15.46 -14.50 14.05
CA PRO A 394 15.52 -15.93 13.90
C PRO A 394 15.54 -16.28 12.40
N GLN A 395 16.70 -16.62 11.86
CA GLN A 395 16.80 -17.30 10.58
C GLN A 395 16.28 -18.71 10.79
N ARG A 396 15.04 -18.97 10.40
CA ARG A 396 14.52 -20.34 10.29
C ARG A 396 14.35 -20.66 8.82
N GLU A 397 14.88 -21.80 8.45
CA GLU A 397 14.74 -22.41 7.13
C GLU A 397 13.27 -22.39 6.69
N LEU A 398 13.04 -21.95 5.47
CA LEU A 398 11.74 -22.05 4.81
C LEU A 398 11.27 -23.51 4.83
N PRO A 399 10.01 -23.82 5.18
CA PRO A 399 9.50 -25.17 5.03
C PRO A 399 9.67 -25.58 3.57
N ALA A 400 10.28 -26.75 3.36
CA ALA A 400 10.48 -27.32 2.03
C ALA A 400 9.14 -27.35 1.29
N ALA A 401 9.12 -26.85 0.07
CA ALA A 401 7.96 -26.92 -0.81
C ALA A 401 7.51 -28.39 -0.89
N GLN A 402 6.30 -28.66 -0.42
CA GLN A 402 5.68 -29.96 -0.64
C GLN A 402 5.42 -30.09 -2.15
N SER A 403 6.17 -31.00 -2.76
CA SER A 403 6.08 -31.39 -4.16
C SER A 403 4.73 -31.98 -4.52
#